data_de19a2d3c021598c52d95fed924c6db6
#
_entry.id   de19a2d3c021598c52d95fed924c6db6
#
_cell.length_a   1.000
_cell.length_b   1.000
_cell.length_c   1.000
_cell.angle_alpha   90.00
_cell.angle_beta   90.00
_cell.angle_gamma   90.00
#
_symmetry.space_group_name_H-M   'P 1'
#
loop_
_entity.id
_entity.type
_entity.pdbx_description
1 polymer ?
#
loop_
_entity_poly.entity_id
_entity_poly.type
_entity_poly.pdbx_seq_one_letter_code
_entity_poly.pdbx_strand_id
1 'polypeptide(L)'
;AKAAIKYTPLREVLEGKRVILVEDSIVRSTTMKVLLDRIRTLGGAREIHVRVACPPIIAPCFYGIDMSTIGELFAPKFLPDFKLSAEGQHAMAETLGCDSLRYLPVSAIARAIGLPSDHLCQACITGDYPTPFGERLYSIALDNYRAGTADQRTYDLATVK
;
A
#
# COMPACT_ATOMS: atom_id res chain seq x y z
N ALA A 1 -14.65 13.19 1.98
CA ALA A 1 -16.12 13.11 1.93
C ALA A 1 -16.62 11.83 1.22
N LYS A 2 -16.12 11.46 0.02
CA LYS A 2 -16.64 10.28 -0.73
C LYS A 2 -16.38 8.92 -0.01
N ALA A 3 -15.24 8.72 0.62
CA ALA A 3 -14.94 7.48 1.35
C ALA A 3 -15.84 7.28 2.59
N ALA A 4 -16.26 8.36 3.24
CA ALA A 4 -17.13 8.31 4.40
C ALA A 4 -18.55 7.80 4.08
N ILE A 5 -19.01 7.93 2.85
CA ILE A 5 -20.35 7.49 2.40
C ILE A 5 -20.33 5.99 2.06
N LYS A 6 -19.18 5.45 1.69
CA LYS A 6 -19.06 4.07 1.19
C LYS A 6 -19.17 3.00 2.29
N TYR A 7 -18.81 3.33 3.54
CA TYR A 7 -18.76 2.36 4.64
C TYR A 7 -19.53 2.88 5.85
N THR A 8 -20.48 2.09 6.35
CA THR A 8 -21.23 2.39 7.58
C THR A 8 -21.01 1.26 8.59
N PRO A 9 -20.17 1.47 9.61
CA PRO A 9 -19.98 0.49 10.67
C PRO A 9 -21.28 0.28 11.46
N LEU A 10 -21.63 -0.98 11.69
CA LEU A 10 -22.76 -1.33 12.54
C LEU A 10 -22.29 -1.45 13.98
N ARG A 11 -22.72 -0.53 14.83
CA ARG A 11 -22.32 -0.47 16.22
C ARG A 11 -22.68 -1.73 16.99
N GLU A 12 -23.86 -2.28 16.76
CA GLU A 12 -24.36 -3.52 17.38
C GLU A 12 -23.43 -4.73 17.11
N VAL A 13 -22.68 -4.67 16.01
CA VAL A 13 -21.73 -5.74 15.62
C VAL A 13 -20.35 -5.48 16.20
N LEU A 14 -19.92 -4.22 16.26
CA LEU A 14 -18.52 -3.85 16.48
C LEU A 14 -18.21 -3.38 17.91
N GLU A 15 -19.21 -2.90 18.66
CA GLU A 15 -18.98 -2.28 19.96
C GLU A 15 -18.25 -3.21 20.93
N GLY A 16 -17.19 -2.71 21.51
CA GLY A 16 -16.33 -3.43 22.46
C GLY A 16 -15.55 -4.61 21.86
N LYS A 17 -15.68 -4.87 20.56
CA LYS A 17 -15.03 -6.01 19.90
C LYS A 17 -13.58 -5.71 19.54
N ARG A 18 -12.82 -6.81 19.43
CA ARG A 18 -11.53 -6.86 18.77
C ARG A 18 -11.78 -7.21 17.30
N VAL A 19 -11.46 -6.29 16.40
CA VAL A 19 -11.78 -6.40 14.96
C VAL A 19 -10.52 -6.76 14.18
N ILE A 20 -10.61 -7.76 13.32
CA ILE A 20 -9.60 -8.02 12.28
C ILE A 20 -10.19 -7.53 10.97
N LEU A 21 -9.54 -6.51 10.39
CA LEU A 21 -9.88 -5.98 9.07
C LEU A 21 -8.92 -6.57 8.04
N VAL A 22 -9.47 -7.27 7.05
CA VAL A 22 -8.70 -7.79 5.91
C VAL A 22 -8.88 -6.85 4.74
N GLU A 23 -7.77 -6.39 4.17
CA GLU A 23 -7.72 -5.48 3.02
C GLU A 23 -6.90 -6.11 1.90
N ASP A 24 -7.25 -5.88 0.65
CA ASP A 24 -6.51 -6.39 -0.50
C ASP A 24 -5.14 -5.72 -0.65
N SER A 25 -5.10 -4.38 -0.59
CA SER A 25 -3.87 -3.59 -0.71
C SER A 25 -4.00 -2.20 -0.09
N ILE A 26 -2.88 -1.60 0.33
CA ILE A 26 -2.82 -0.20 0.74
C ILE A 26 -1.92 0.56 -0.22
N VAL A 27 -2.52 1.29 -1.15
CA VAL A 27 -1.82 2.17 -2.10
C VAL A 27 -1.63 3.55 -1.46
N ARG A 28 -2.76 4.21 -1.13
CA ARG A 28 -2.81 5.51 -0.45
C ARG A 28 -3.56 5.36 0.85
N SER A 29 -3.08 5.98 1.92
CA SER A 29 -3.66 5.77 3.26
C SER A 29 -5.02 6.43 3.50
N THR A 30 -5.47 7.34 2.62
CA THR A 30 -6.61 8.23 2.86
C THR A 30 -7.91 7.48 3.14
N THR A 31 -8.26 6.51 2.30
CA THR A 31 -9.49 5.72 2.45
C THR A 31 -9.44 4.85 3.70
N MET A 32 -8.29 4.21 3.94
CA MET A 32 -8.08 3.36 5.10
C MET A 32 -8.20 4.13 6.42
N LYS A 33 -7.57 5.31 6.52
CA LYS A 33 -7.69 6.17 7.72
C LYS A 33 -9.13 6.51 8.06
N VAL A 34 -9.90 6.92 7.05
CA VAL A 34 -11.33 7.24 7.24
C VAL A 34 -12.12 6.02 7.69
N LEU A 35 -11.86 4.84 7.12
CA LEU A 35 -12.54 3.60 7.49
C LEU A 35 -12.22 3.20 8.93
N LEU A 36 -10.94 3.20 9.30
CA LEU A 36 -10.49 2.82 10.65
C LEU A 36 -11.02 3.78 11.73
N ASP A 37 -10.98 5.09 11.45
CA ASP A 37 -11.58 6.09 12.35
C ASP A 37 -13.08 5.81 12.56
N ARG A 38 -13.83 5.53 11.50
CA ARG A 38 -15.26 5.20 11.62
C ARG A 38 -15.53 3.90 12.38
N ILE A 39 -14.73 2.85 12.14
CA ILE A 39 -14.83 1.59 12.89
C ILE A 39 -14.62 1.85 14.38
N ARG A 40 -13.66 2.71 14.74
CA ARG A 40 -13.37 3.05 16.12
C ARG A 40 -14.44 3.96 16.73
N THR A 41 -14.74 5.07 16.07
CA THR A 41 -15.61 6.13 16.65
C THR A 41 -17.10 5.80 16.55
N LEU A 42 -17.58 5.37 15.39
CA LEU A 42 -18.99 5.04 15.19
C LEU A 42 -19.31 3.59 15.55
N GLY A 43 -18.41 2.67 15.18
CA GLY A 43 -18.57 1.25 15.48
C GLY A 43 -18.28 0.89 16.94
N GLY A 44 -17.47 1.70 17.65
CA GLY A 44 -17.11 1.44 19.04
C GLY A 44 -16.16 0.25 19.23
N ALA A 45 -15.38 -0.11 18.22
CA ALA A 45 -14.42 -1.19 18.31
C ALA A 45 -13.33 -0.90 19.35
N ARG A 46 -13.03 -1.90 20.20
CA ARG A 46 -11.99 -1.80 21.23
C ARG A 46 -10.59 -1.88 20.64
N GLU A 47 -10.38 -2.79 19.73
CA GLU A 47 -9.10 -3.01 19.03
C GLU A 47 -9.36 -3.23 17.54
N ILE A 48 -8.44 -2.74 16.69
CA ILE A 48 -8.51 -2.91 15.23
C ILE A 48 -7.15 -3.39 14.72
N HIS A 49 -7.14 -4.58 14.13
CA HIS A 49 -5.95 -5.23 13.59
C HIS A 49 -6.09 -5.37 12.08
N VAL A 50 -5.27 -4.63 11.31
CA VAL A 50 -5.30 -4.68 9.85
C VAL A 50 -4.39 -5.79 9.32
N ARG A 51 -4.92 -6.59 8.39
CA ARG A 51 -4.21 -7.64 7.66
C ARG A 51 -4.35 -7.39 6.18
N VAL A 52 -3.22 -7.13 5.53
CA VAL A 52 -3.17 -6.79 4.10
C VAL A 52 -2.77 -8.03 3.31
N ALA A 53 -3.61 -8.42 2.37
CA ALA A 53 -3.40 -9.61 1.52
C ALA A 53 -2.37 -9.38 0.39
N CYS A 54 -1.70 -8.24 0.42
CA CYS A 54 -0.63 -7.86 -0.50
C CYS A 54 0.59 -7.40 0.33
N PRO A 55 1.83 -7.57 -0.14
CA PRO A 55 2.99 -6.89 0.42
C PRO A 55 2.87 -5.37 0.33
N PRO A 56 3.72 -4.60 1.02
CA PRO A 56 3.76 -3.16 0.85
C PRO A 56 4.00 -2.80 -0.62
N ILE A 57 3.19 -1.88 -1.14
CA ILE A 57 3.41 -1.33 -2.48
C ILE A 57 4.49 -0.26 -2.36
N ILE A 58 5.63 -0.50 -2.99
CA ILE A 58 6.84 0.32 -2.88
C ILE A 58 7.22 1.03 -4.18
N ALA A 59 6.65 0.61 -5.31
CA ALA A 59 7.01 1.11 -6.63
C ALA A 59 5.74 1.38 -7.48
N PRO A 60 5.81 2.28 -8.46
CA PRO A 60 4.71 2.56 -9.39
C PRO A 60 4.34 1.34 -10.23
N CYS A 61 3.14 1.34 -10.81
CA CYS A 61 2.79 0.40 -11.87
C CYS A 61 2.90 1.09 -13.24
N PHE A 62 3.67 0.47 -14.14
CA PHE A 62 3.81 0.95 -15.54
C PHE A 62 3.03 0.08 -16.53
N TYR A 63 2.19 -0.83 -16.03
CA TYR A 63 1.49 -1.84 -16.83
C TYR A 63 -0.04 -1.76 -16.72
N GLY A 64 -0.57 -0.54 -16.45
CA GLY A 64 -2.00 -0.28 -16.57
C GLY A 64 -2.75 0.01 -15.26
N ILE A 65 -2.10 -0.06 -14.10
CA ILE A 65 -2.71 0.35 -12.84
C ILE A 65 -2.35 1.81 -12.56
N ASP A 66 -3.32 2.62 -12.13
CA ASP A 66 -3.11 4.05 -11.80
C ASP A 66 -2.37 4.23 -10.47
N MET A 67 -1.07 3.95 -10.51
CA MET A 67 -0.11 4.22 -9.43
C MET A 67 1.14 4.81 -10.06
N SER A 68 1.16 6.12 -10.27
CA SER A 68 2.10 6.77 -11.19
C SER A 68 3.37 7.29 -10.55
N THR A 69 3.41 7.52 -9.23
CA THR A 69 4.59 8.08 -8.54
C THR A 69 4.84 7.40 -7.19
N ILE A 70 6.12 7.32 -6.78
CA ILE A 70 6.50 6.77 -5.47
C ILE A 70 6.00 7.66 -4.33
N GLY A 71 5.99 8.97 -4.52
CA GLY A 71 5.57 9.96 -3.50
C GLY A 71 4.10 9.83 -3.08
N GLU A 72 3.24 9.30 -3.95
CA GLU A 72 1.83 9.04 -3.64
C GLU A 72 1.62 7.77 -2.80
N LEU A 73 2.58 6.85 -2.83
CA LEU A 73 2.48 5.57 -2.14
C LEU A 73 2.62 5.76 -0.62
N PHE A 74 1.88 4.94 0.12
CA PHE A 74 1.88 5.00 1.57
C PHE A 74 3.15 4.39 2.18
N ALA A 75 3.49 3.16 1.78
CA ALA A 75 4.54 2.37 2.41
C ALA A 75 5.97 2.99 2.28
N PRO A 76 6.39 3.56 1.14
CA PRO A 76 7.73 4.16 1.00
C PRO A 76 8.08 5.22 2.03
N LYS A 77 7.08 5.92 2.57
CA LYS A 77 7.26 6.97 3.60
C LYS A 77 7.78 6.43 4.92
N PHE A 78 7.67 5.12 5.15
CA PHE A 78 8.04 4.42 6.38
C PHE A 78 9.13 3.38 6.17
N LEU A 79 9.59 3.19 4.94
CA LEU A 79 10.52 2.15 4.54
C LEU A 79 11.70 2.80 3.78
N PRO A 80 12.73 3.32 4.48
CA PRO A 80 13.83 4.06 3.85
C PRO A 80 14.53 3.28 2.71
N ASP A 81 14.69 1.97 2.90
CA ASP A 81 15.31 1.07 1.92
C ASP A 81 14.28 0.23 1.15
N PHE A 82 13.00 0.63 1.16
CA PHE A 82 11.87 -0.12 0.59
C PHE A 82 11.72 -1.53 1.17
N LYS A 83 12.36 -1.83 2.29
CA LYS A 83 12.29 -3.13 2.98
C LYS A 83 11.38 -3.05 4.18
N LEU A 84 10.46 -4.00 4.28
CA LEU A 84 9.53 -4.06 5.39
C LEU A 84 10.27 -4.43 6.68
N SER A 85 10.20 -3.55 7.67
CA SER A 85 10.70 -3.77 9.03
C SER A 85 9.55 -3.79 10.05
N ALA A 86 9.83 -4.28 11.26
CA ALA A 86 8.87 -4.27 12.35
C ALA A 86 8.54 -2.82 12.77
N GLU A 87 9.54 -1.97 12.81
CA GLU A 87 9.42 -0.54 13.14
C GLU A 87 8.59 0.20 12.08
N GLY A 88 8.86 -0.06 10.79
CA GLY A 88 8.09 0.51 9.69
C GLY A 88 6.61 0.09 9.74
N GLN A 89 6.34 -1.19 10.03
CA GLN A 89 4.96 -1.66 10.21
C GLN A 89 4.28 -0.99 11.41
N HIS A 90 5.00 -0.79 12.51
CA HIS A 90 4.46 -0.12 13.69
C HIS A 90 4.12 1.35 13.39
N ALA A 91 5.03 2.09 12.79
CA ALA A 91 4.82 3.49 12.39
C ALA A 91 3.66 3.65 11.39
N MET A 92 3.52 2.71 10.44
CA MET A 92 2.37 2.67 9.54
C MET A 92 1.06 2.41 10.29
N ALA A 93 1.04 1.50 11.28
CA ALA A 93 -0.14 1.19 12.08
C ALA A 93 -0.58 2.41 12.89
N GLU A 94 0.34 3.09 13.56
CA GLU A 94 0.08 4.34 14.29
C GLU A 94 -0.49 5.41 13.37
N THR A 95 0.13 5.61 12.20
CA THR A 95 -0.31 6.60 11.21
C THR A 95 -1.72 6.31 10.67
N LEU A 96 -2.09 5.04 10.56
CA LEU A 96 -3.43 4.61 10.14
C LEU A 96 -4.46 4.67 11.27
N GLY A 97 -4.04 4.68 12.54
CA GLY A 97 -4.92 4.63 13.71
C GLY A 97 -5.42 3.23 14.05
N CYS A 98 -4.65 2.18 13.73
CA CYS A 98 -4.95 0.79 14.11
C CYS A 98 -3.94 0.24 15.12
N ASP A 99 -4.37 -0.78 15.87
CA ASP A 99 -3.56 -1.39 16.94
C ASP A 99 -2.47 -2.32 16.40
N SER A 100 -2.65 -2.85 15.21
CA SER A 100 -1.57 -3.55 14.49
C SER A 100 -1.83 -3.61 12.99
N LEU A 101 -0.73 -3.58 12.23
CA LEU A 101 -0.72 -3.77 10.78
C LEU A 101 0.23 -4.93 10.45
N ARG A 102 -0.20 -5.84 9.56
CA ARG A 102 0.65 -6.89 9.00
C ARG A 102 0.35 -7.06 7.52
N TYR A 103 1.41 -7.18 6.75
CA TYR A 103 1.38 -7.44 5.31
C TYR A 103 1.66 -8.89 5.01
N LEU A 104 1.11 -9.40 3.90
CA LEU A 104 1.48 -10.69 3.34
C LEU A 104 2.94 -10.62 2.86
N PRO A 105 3.80 -11.61 3.17
CA PRO A 105 5.14 -11.66 2.59
C PRO A 105 5.12 -11.87 1.07
N VAL A 106 6.07 -11.27 0.33
CA VAL A 106 6.19 -11.43 -1.14
C VAL A 106 6.20 -12.92 -1.53
N SER A 107 6.98 -13.73 -0.80
CA SER A 107 7.09 -15.17 -1.05
C SER A 107 5.79 -15.97 -0.87
N ALA A 108 4.80 -15.39 -0.21
CA ALA A 108 3.52 -16.05 0.01
C ALA A 108 2.53 -15.87 -1.16
N ILE A 109 2.72 -14.88 -2.02
CA ILE A 109 1.79 -14.58 -3.13
C ILE A 109 1.72 -15.75 -4.11
N ALA A 110 2.86 -16.13 -4.68
CA ALA A 110 2.95 -17.23 -5.64
C ALA A 110 2.36 -18.53 -5.07
N ARG A 111 2.68 -18.83 -3.82
CA ARG A 111 2.13 -19.99 -3.10
C ARG A 111 0.61 -19.90 -2.92
N ALA A 112 0.08 -18.74 -2.56
CA ALA A 112 -1.36 -18.56 -2.33
C ALA A 112 -2.17 -18.64 -3.63
N ILE A 113 -1.57 -18.22 -4.76
CA ILE A 113 -2.20 -18.28 -6.10
C ILE A 113 -2.02 -19.67 -6.71
N GLY A 114 -1.01 -20.43 -6.31
CA GLY A 114 -0.66 -21.73 -6.88
C GLY A 114 0.07 -21.63 -8.23
N LEU A 115 0.78 -20.53 -8.47
CA LEU A 115 1.58 -20.31 -9.68
C LEU A 115 3.06 -20.13 -9.33
N PRO A 116 3.98 -20.45 -10.26
CA PRO A 116 5.40 -20.09 -10.13
C PRO A 116 5.57 -18.56 -10.02
N SER A 117 6.55 -18.12 -9.24
CA SER A 117 6.78 -16.69 -8.98
C SER A 117 7.14 -15.90 -10.26
N ASP A 118 7.86 -16.53 -11.19
CA ASP A 118 8.26 -15.99 -12.49
C ASP A 118 7.10 -15.82 -13.50
N HIS A 119 5.94 -16.42 -13.19
CA HIS A 119 4.69 -16.20 -13.93
C HIS A 119 3.88 -14.99 -13.41
N LEU A 120 4.35 -14.31 -12.38
CA LEU A 120 3.63 -13.21 -11.75
C LEU A 120 4.42 -11.90 -11.89
N CYS A 121 3.73 -10.83 -12.32
CA CYS A 121 4.30 -9.50 -12.21
C CYS A 121 4.26 -9.05 -10.75
N GLN A 122 5.43 -8.82 -10.17
CA GLN A 122 5.60 -8.38 -8.78
C GLN A 122 6.31 -7.02 -8.69
N ALA A 123 6.41 -6.27 -9.79
CA ALA A 123 7.21 -5.06 -9.90
C ALA A 123 6.86 -4.00 -8.84
N CYS A 124 5.58 -3.75 -8.58
CA CYS A 124 5.14 -2.73 -7.62
C CYS A 124 5.44 -3.08 -6.15
N ILE A 125 5.77 -4.32 -5.84
CA ILE A 125 6.06 -4.81 -4.48
C ILE A 125 7.52 -5.24 -4.27
N THR A 126 8.31 -5.36 -5.36
CA THR A 126 9.73 -5.74 -5.32
C THR A 126 10.65 -4.67 -5.90
N GLY A 127 10.16 -3.88 -6.86
CA GLY A 127 10.97 -2.98 -7.68
C GLY A 127 11.60 -3.67 -8.90
N ASP A 128 11.36 -4.98 -9.09
CA ASP A 128 11.91 -5.75 -10.21
C ASP A 128 10.92 -5.74 -11.36
N TYR A 129 11.21 -4.99 -12.40
CA TYR A 129 10.32 -4.84 -13.56
C TYR A 129 10.62 -5.86 -14.65
N PRO A 130 9.60 -6.53 -15.23
CA PRO A 130 9.81 -7.60 -16.20
C PRO A 130 10.23 -7.13 -17.60
N THR A 131 10.35 -5.83 -17.83
CA THR A 131 10.76 -5.27 -19.13
C THR A 131 11.83 -4.19 -18.96
N PRO A 132 12.79 -4.07 -19.91
CA PRO A 132 13.82 -3.01 -19.88
C PRO A 132 13.22 -1.60 -19.83
N PHE A 133 12.05 -1.41 -20.47
CA PHE A 133 11.34 -0.13 -20.40
C PHE A 133 10.80 0.17 -18.99
N GLY A 134 10.23 -0.84 -18.33
CA GLY A 134 9.78 -0.72 -16.93
C GLY A 134 10.92 -0.42 -15.96
N GLU A 135 12.07 -1.09 -16.12
CA GLU A 135 13.28 -0.82 -15.33
C GLU A 135 13.76 0.63 -15.51
N ARG A 136 13.79 1.11 -16.75
CA ARG A 136 14.17 2.50 -17.08
C ARG A 136 13.20 3.50 -16.42
N LEU A 137 11.89 3.27 -16.53
CA LEU A 137 10.89 4.13 -15.90
C LEU A 137 11.02 4.14 -14.36
N TYR A 138 11.32 2.99 -13.77
CA TYR A 138 11.54 2.89 -12.33
C TYR A 138 12.78 3.64 -11.88
N SER A 139 13.89 3.56 -12.61
CA SER A 139 15.09 4.37 -12.33
C SER A 139 14.76 5.87 -12.31
N ILE A 140 14.02 6.36 -13.32
CA ILE A 140 13.59 7.76 -13.39
C ILE A 140 12.69 8.11 -12.18
N ALA A 141 11.75 7.23 -11.83
CA ALA A 141 10.86 7.44 -10.69
C ALA A 141 11.61 7.52 -9.35
N LEU A 142 12.65 6.68 -9.17
CA LEU A 142 13.52 6.70 -7.98
C LEU A 142 14.32 7.99 -7.89
N ASP A 143 14.91 8.42 -9.00
CA ASP A 143 15.71 9.66 -9.04
C ASP A 143 14.84 10.88 -8.72
N ASN A 144 13.65 10.95 -9.29
CA ASN A 144 12.67 12.01 -8.99
C ASN A 144 12.23 12.00 -7.51
N TYR A 145 11.96 10.80 -6.97
CA TYR A 145 11.57 10.65 -5.57
C TYR A 145 12.68 11.12 -4.62
N ARG A 146 13.94 10.73 -4.89
CA ARG A 146 15.11 11.16 -4.11
C ARG A 146 15.41 12.65 -4.23
N ALA A 147 15.15 13.22 -5.41
CA ALA A 147 15.30 14.65 -5.66
C ALA A 147 14.16 15.51 -5.09
N GLY A 148 13.10 14.89 -4.53
CA GLY A 148 11.93 15.60 -4.04
C GLY A 148 11.05 16.20 -5.14
N THR A 149 11.22 15.79 -6.40
CA THR A 149 10.46 16.29 -7.58
C THR A 149 9.34 15.32 -7.99
N ALA A 150 8.80 14.59 -7.03
CA ALA A 150 7.95 13.41 -7.24
C ALA A 150 6.53 13.67 -7.77
N ASP A 151 6.15 14.91 -8.06
CA ASP A 151 4.76 15.25 -8.45
C ASP A 151 4.45 15.05 -9.94
N GLN A 152 5.44 14.77 -10.79
CA GLN A 152 5.23 14.55 -12.22
C GLN A 152 5.17 13.07 -12.55
N ARG A 153 4.20 12.71 -13.38
CA ARG A 153 4.08 11.32 -13.87
C ARG A 153 5.34 10.92 -14.62
N THR A 154 5.91 9.80 -14.28
CA THR A 154 7.17 9.29 -14.87
C THR A 154 7.08 9.13 -16.40
N TYR A 155 5.90 8.81 -16.93
CA TYR A 155 5.65 8.72 -18.38
C TYR A 155 5.86 10.04 -19.12
N ASP A 156 5.43 11.16 -18.53
CA ASP A 156 5.53 12.47 -19.15
C ASP A 156 6.99 12.91 -19.28
N LEU A 157 7.83 12.47 -18.35
CA LEU A 157 9.27 12.75 -18.35
C LEU A 157 10.05 11.85 -19.32
N ALA A 158 9.59 10.64 -19.58
CA ALA A 158 10.27 9.69 -20.48
C ALA A 158 10.06 10.01 -21.96
N THR A 159 9.04 10.80 -22.31
CA THR A 159 8.72 11.19 -23.71
C THR A 159 9.41 12.47 -24.16
N VAL A 160 10.09 13.19 -23.27
CA VAL A 160 10.73 14.50 -23.55
C VAL A 160 12.20 14.38 -23.99
N LYS A 161 12.65 13.18 -24.41
CA LYS A 161 14.01 12.99 -24.98
C LYS A 161 13.96 12.25 -26.31
#